data_52635a54b81a2b62b57f64f8a5b04930
#
_entry.id   52635a54b81a2b62b57f64f8a5b04930
#
_cell.length_a   1.000
_cell.length_b   1.000
_cell.length_c   1.000
_cell.angle_alpha   90.00
_cell.angle_beta   90.00
_cell.angle_gamma   90.00
#
_symmetry.space_group_name_H-M   'P 1'
#
loop_
_entity.id
_entity.type
_entity.pdbx_description
1 polymer ?
#
loop_
_entity_poly.entity_id
_entity_poly.type
_entity_poly.pdbx_seq_one_letter_code
_entity_poly.pdbx_strand_id
1 'polypeptide(L)'
;NINNQKMSKSLGNVLWAKDLLEQLGCNVYKWLMLSTHYRNPLNFTDEVLNNVKKEVEKVENIIKQVSLYLQIQHIDHKDYYKNIVDQMVDALSDDLNTSLALSQILGQVKVLNQLMRVKEKDDLEISKNYQTLLCMLDTMGFVYNPKQLSDSEIALYQQWQKEKSAKNFEQADLLRQELQNKGIL
;
A
#
# COMPACT_ATOMS: atom_id res chain seq x y z
N ASN A 1 -25.35 5.18 -4.34
CA ASN A 1 -26.33 4.21 -3.83
C ASN A 1 -25.79 3.53 -2.58
N ILE A 2 -26.68 3.08 -1.71
CA ILE A 2 -26.38 2.23 -0.54
C ILE A 2 -27.22 0.97 -0.70
N ASN A 3 -26.58 -0.21 -0.75
CA ASN A 3 -27.27 -1.49 -0.98
C ASN A 3 -28.28 -1.44 -2.13
N ASN A 4 -27.83 -0.90 -3.27
CA ASN A 4 -28.64 -0.69 -4.50
C ASN A 4 -29.80 0.31 -4.38
N GLN A 5 -29.98 0.97 -3.25
CA GLN A 5 -30.97 2.02 -3.08
C GLN A 5 -30.35 3.41 -3.22
N LYS A 6 -31.08 4.33 -3.84
CA LYS A 6 -30.63 5.72 -3.95
C LYS A 6 -30.54 6.35 -2.56
N MET A 7 -29.40 6.95 -2.25
CA MET A 7 -29.23 7.72 -1.02
C MET A 7 -30.17 8.92 -0.99
N SER A 8 -30.94 9.07 0.07
CA SER A 8 -31.82 10.22 0.24
C SER A 8 -32.05 10.52 1.72
N LYS A 9 -32.19 11.83 2.03
CA LYS A 9 -32.48 12.27 3.40
C LYS A 9 -33.81 11.75 3.89
N SER A 10 -34.81 11.64 3.00
CA SER A 10 -36.16 11.17 3.34
C SER A 10 -36.22 9.69 3.69
N LEU A 11 -35.28 8.91 3.19
CA LEU A 11 -35.13 7.47 3.51
C LEU A 11 -34.23 7.22 4.73
N GLY A 12 -33.62 8.26 5.29
CA GLY A 12 -32.70 8.14 6.44
C GLY A 12 -31.41 7.35 6.15
N ASN A 13 -31.15 7.02 4.88
CA ASN A 13 -30.00 6.24 4.47
C ASN A 13 -28.83 7.10 3.97
N VAL A 14 -28.56 8.23 4.64
CA VAL A 14 -27.46 9.13 4.27
C VAL A 14 -26.19 8.73 5.02
N LEU A 15 -25.10 8.53 4.26
CA LEU A 15 -23.75 8.41 4.81
C LEU A 15 -23.01 9.73 4.61
N TRP A 16 -22.53 10.32 5.69
CA TRP A 16 -21.76 11.55 5.63
C TRP A 16 -20.30 11.25 5.30
N ALA A 17 -19.74 11.99 4.37
CA ALA A 17 -18.33 11.85 3.98
C ALA A 17 -17.37 11.98 5.17
N LYS A 18 -17.69 12.87 6.13
CA LYS A 18 -16.91 13.06 7.34
C LYS A 18 -16.86 11.78 8.18
N ASP A 19 -18.01 11.17 8.43
CA ASP A 19 -18.12 9.97 9.27
C ASP A 19 -17.41 8.78 8.61
N LEU A 20 -17.52 8.65 7.28
CA LEU A 20 -16.80 7.65 6.52
C LEU A 20 -15.29 7.86 6.55
N LEU A 21 -14.83 9.10 6.45
CA LEU A 21 -13.41 9.42 6.51
C LEU A 21 -12.83 9.10 7.90
N GLU A 22 -13.57 9.40 8.97
CA GLU A 22 -13.18 9.08 10.35
C GLU A 22 -13.12 7.55 10.59
N GLN A 23 -14.06 6.79 9.99
CA GLN A 23 -14.15 5.33 10.16
C GLN A 23 -13.13 4.55 9.30
N LEU A 24 -12.90 5.01 8.09
CA LEU A 24 -12.13 4.26 7.08
C LEU A 24 -10.68 4.73 6.95
N GLY A 25 -10.39 5.95 7.36
CA GLY A 25 -9.13 6.61 7.06
C GLY A 25 -9.05 7.14 5.61
N CYS A 26 -8.10 8.04 5.39
CA CYS A 26 -7.99 8.81 4.16
C CYS A 26 -7.78 7.93 2.92
N ASN A 27 -6.86 6.97 2.97
CA ASN A 27 -6.49 6.16 1.81
C ASN A 27 -7.64 5.20 1.40
N VAL A 28 -8.29 4.53 2.37
CA VAL A 28 -9.43 3.65 2.07
C VAL A 28 -10.59 4.45 1.50
N TYR A 29 -10.89 5.62 2.07
CA TYR A 29 -11.95 6.48 1.56
C TYR A 29 -11.67 6.95 0.12
N LYS A 30 -10.45 7.45 -0.16
CA LYS A 30 -10.05 7.85 -1.51
C LYS A 30 -10.13 6.68 -2.50
N TRP A 31 -9.59 5.52 -2.12
CA TRP A 31 -9.61 4.33 -2.96
C TRP A 31 -11.03 3.94 -3.34
N LEU A 32 -11.94 3.95 -2.36
CA LEU A 32 -13.35 3.66 -2.58
C LEU A 32 -14.00 4.64 -3.58
N MET A 33 -13.73 5.95 -3.42
CA MET A 33 -14.28 6.97 -4.32
C MET A 33 -13.72 6.85 -5.75
N LEU A 34 -12.46 6.45 -5.90
CA LEU A 34 -11.76 6.33 -7.17
C LEU A 34 -11.91 4.96 -7.84
N SER A 35 -12.45 3.96 -7.13
CA SER A 35 -12.63 2.59 -7.65
C SER A 35 -13.70 2.49 -8.73
N THR A 36 -14.60 3.46 -8.81
CA THR A 36 -15.66 3.55 -9.80
C THR A 36 -15.48 4.80 -10.65
N HIS A 37 -15.61 4.67 -11.97
CA HIS A 37 -15.55 5.82 -12.86
C HIS A 37 -16.60 6.86 -12.45
N TYR A 38 -16.25 8.15 -12.42
CA TYR A 38 -17.08 9.24 -11.89
C TYR A 38 -18.45 9.38 -12.57
N ARG A 39 -18.60 8.90 -13.82
CA ARG A 39 -19.90 8.87 -14.54
C ARG A 39 -20.81 7.76 -14.07
N ASN A 40 -20.29 6.76 -13.35
CA ASN A 40 -21.07 5.61 -12.89
C ASN A 40 -21.51 5.80 -11.43
N PRO A 41 -22.70 5.31 -11.06
CA PRO A 41 -23.15 5.37 -9.68
C PRO A 41 -22.27 4.44 -8.81
N LEU A 42 -21.63 5.00 -7.80
CA LEU A 42 -20.99 4.21 -6.75
C LEU A 42 -22.07 3.53 -5.90
N ASN A 43 -21.95 2.22 -5.72
CA ASN A 43 -22.80 1.45 -4.82
C ASN A 43 -22.04 1.06 -3.56
N PHE A 44 -22.46 1.55 -2.44
CA PHE A 44 -21.88 1.32 -1.13
C PHE A 44 -22.46 0.03 -0.56
N THR A 45 -21.66 -1.02 -0.52
CA THR A 45 -22.00 -2.30 0.12
C THR A 45 -20.84 -2.74 1.00
N ASP A 46 -21.11 -3.57 2.00
CA ASP A 46 -20.07 -4.14 2.85
C ASP A 46 -19.05 -4.96 2.03
N GLU A 47 -19.50 -5.63 0.97
CA GLU A 47 -18.63 -6.38 0.07
C GLU A 47 -17.64 -5.45 -0.65
N VAL A 48 -18.12 -4.36 -1.27
CA VAL A 48 -17.29 -3.36 -1.95
C VAL A 48 -16.29 -2.75 -0.96
N LEU A 49 -16.75 -2.39 0.23
CA LEU A 49 -15.90 -1.83 1.27
C LEU A 49 -14.81 -2.81 1.73
N ASN A 50 -15.15 -4.07 1.94
CA ASN A 50 -14.20 -5.10 2.34
C ASN A 50 -13.16 -5.38 1.24
N ASN A 51 -13.57 -5.34 -0.04
CA ASN A 51 -12.63 -5.49 -1.16
C ASN A 51 -11.66 -4.31 -1.22
N VAL A 52 -12.14 -3.08 -1.10
CA VAL A 52 -11.30 -1.88 -1.05
C VAL A 52 -10.31 -1.92 0.11
N LYS A 53 -10.74 -2.29 1.32
CA LYS A 53 -9.85 -2.44 2.48
C LYS A 53 -8.73 -3.43 2.19
N LYS A 54 -9.04 -4.59 1.61
CA LYS A 54 -8.03 -5.60 1.23
C LYS A 54 -7.06 -5.10 0.16
N GLU A 55 -7.50 -4.29 -0.79
CA GLU A 55 -6.63 -3.70 -1.81
C GLU A 55 -5.67 -2.69 -1.20
N VAL A 56 -6.17 -1.77 -0.37
CA VAL A 56 -5.34 -0.80 0.36
C VAL A 56 -4.34 -1.51 1.28
N GLU A 57 -4.77 -2.54 2.01
CA GLU A 57 -3.90 -3.35 2.86
C GLU A 57 -2.76 -4.02 2.08
N LYS A 58 -3.03 -4.52 0.85
CA LYS A 58 -1.97 -5.07 -0.01
C LYS A 58 -0.93 -4.01 -0.37
N VAL A 59 -1.36 -2.78 -0.65
CA VAL A 59 -0.45 -1.66 -0.93
C VAL A 59 0.36 -1.31 0.31
N GLU A 60 -0.27 -1.18 1.47
CA GLU A 60 0.41 -0.88 2.73
C GLU A 60 1.45 -1.93 3.10
N ASN A 61 1.09 -3.21 2.98
CA ASN A 61 1.97 -4.33 3.31
C ASN A 61 3.21 -4.36 2.41
N ILE A 62 3.06 -4.15 1.11
CA ILE A 62 4.23 -4.15 0.20
C ILE A 62 5.12 -2.93 0.44
N ILE A 63 4.54 -1.74 0.70
CA ILE A 63 5.29 -0.53 1.03
C ILE A 63 6.12 -0.77 2.31
N LYS A 64 5.49 -1.30 3.37
CA LYS A 64 6.15 -1.63 4.63
C LYS A 64 7.29 -2.62 4.41
N GLN A 65 7.01 -3.71 3.70
CA GLN A 65 7.98 -4.78 3.46
C GLN A 65 9.20 -4.32 2.65
N VAL A 66 8.97 -3.59 1.55
CA VAL A 66 10.05 -3.11 0.69
C VAL A 66 10.84 -1.99 1.35
N SER A 67 10.16 -1.04 2.00
CA SER A 67 10.83 0.02 2.76
C SER A 67 11.76 -0.55 3.83
N LEU A 68 11.29 -1.53 4.61
CA LEU A 68 12.11 -2.24 5.61
C LEU A 68 13.33 -2.91 4.96
N TYR A 69 13.12 -3.62 3.85
CA TYR A 69 14.20 -4.29 3.13
C TYR A 69 15.27 -3.31 2.65
N LEU A 70 14.87 -2.23 1.96
CA LEU A 70 15.79 -1.24 1.41
C LEU A 70 16.59 -0.52 2.51
N GLN A 71 15.95 -0.20 3.65
CA GLN A 71 16.64 0.42 4.78
C GLN A 71 17.68 -0.52 5.41
N ILE A 72 17.37 -1.81 5.56
CA ILE A 72 18.32 -2.81 6.10
C ILE A 72 19.50 -3.03 5.16
N GLN A 73 19.28 -2.97 3.85
CA GLN A 73 20.34 -3.10 2.84
C GLN A 73 21.08 -1.78 2.57
N HIS A 74 20.71 -0.68 3.24
CA HIS A 74 21.26 0.68 3.03
C HIS A 74 21.15 1.16 1.59
N ILE A 75 20.02 0.84 0.91
CA ILE A 75 19.77 1.21 -0.48
C ILE A 75 18.90 2.47 -0.51
N ASP A 76 19.40 3.54 -1.11
CA ASP A 76 18.71 4.82 -1.30
C ASP A 76 18.79 5.28 -2.76
N HIS A 77 18.14 4.55 -3.67
CA HIS A 77 17.97 4.96 -5.06
C HIS A 77 16.64 5.69 -5.23
N LYS A 78 16.65 6.79 -5.99
CA LYS A 78 15.46 7.63 -6.25
C LYS A 78 14.91 7.47 -7.67
N ASP A 79 15.59 6.69 -8.52
CA ASP A 79 15.14 6.45 -9.89
C ASP A 79 13.87 5.62 -9.92
N TYR A 80 13.02 5.89 -10.90
CA TYR A 80 11.78 5.16 -11.15
C TYR A 80 11.54 4.92 -12.63
N TYR A 81 10.63 4.04 -12.97
CA TYR A 81 10.24 3.75 -14.36
C TYR A 81 9.20 4.75 -14.85
N LYS A 82 9.69 5.84 -15.48
CA LYS A 82 8.83 6.91 -16.01
C LYS A 82 7.75 6.39 -16.95
N ASN A 83 8.08 5.46 -17.84
CA ASN A 83 7.13 4.87 -18.78
C ASN A 83 5.95 4.18 -18.11
N ILE A 84 6.13 3.59 -16.92
CA ILE A 84 5.04 2.96 -16.15
C ILE A 84 4.14 4.04 -15.54
N VAL A 85 4.73 5.10 -15.02
CA VAL A 85 3.96 6.25 -14.51
C VAL A 85 3.21 6.96 -15.65
N ASP A 86 3.85 7.15 -16.80
CA ASP A 86 3.23 7.77 -17.97
C ASP A 86 2.00 6.96 -18.44
N GLN A 87 2.06 5.62 -18.45
CA GLN A 87 0.89 4.78 -18.77
C GLN A 87 -0.29 5.02 -17.82
N MET A 88 -0.03 5.26 -16.52
CA MET A 88 -1.09 5.60 -15.58
C MET A 88 -1.64 7.02 -15.85
N VAL A 89 -0.78 7.96 -16.19
CA VAL A 89 -1.19 9.33 -16.58
C VAL A 89 -2.03 9.29 -17.85
N ASP A 90 -1.69 8.44 -18.82
CA ASP A 90 -2.49 8.23 -20.02
C ASP A 90 -3.90 7.71 -19.69
N ALA A 91 -4.01 6.76 -18.76
CA ALA A 91 -5.31 6.28 -18.27
C ALA A 91 -6.13 7.40 -17.61
N LEU A 92 -5.49 8.25 -16.82
CA LEU A 92 -6.15 9.42 -16.21
C LEU A 92 -6.52 10.49 -17.24
N SER A 93 -5.78 10.60 -18.33
CA SER A 93 -6.07 11.53 -19.44
C SER A 93 -7.23 11.06 -20.31
N ASP A 94 -7.56 9.78 -20.28
CA ASP A 94 -8.73 9.19 -20.94
C ASP A 94 -9.97 9.28 -20.02
N ASP A 95 -10.61 10.42 -20.03
CA ASP A 95 -11.85 10.72 -19.28
C ASP A 95 -11.74 10.40 -17.76
N LEU A 96 -10.58 10.65 -17.15
CA LEU A 96 -10.32 10.38 -15.74
C LEU A 96 -10.60 8.92 -15.35
N ASN A 97 -10.08 7.96 -16.09
CA ASN A 97 -10.24 6.54 -15.83
C ASN A 97 -9.47 6.07 -14.59
N THR A 98 -9.94 6.53 -13.42
CA THR A 98 -9.31 6.26 -12.12
C THR A 98 -9.32 4.76 -11.77
N SER A 99 -10.32 4.01 -12.21
CA SER A 99 -10.37 2.56 -11.98
C SER A 99 -9.26 1.82 -12.71
N LEU A 100 -8.90 2.24 -13.93
CA LEU A 100 -7.76 1.70 -14.66
C LEU A 100 -6.44 2.08 -13.97
N ALA A 101 -6.30 3.34 -13.53
CA ALA A 101 -5.12 3.80 -12.79
C ALA A 101 -4.91 2.99 -11.49
N LEU A 102 -5.95 2.72 -10.71
CA LEU A 102 -5.88 1.86 -9.52
C LEU A 102 -5.48 0.42 -9.87
N SER A 103 -5.99 -0.12 -10.98
CA SER A 103 -5.60 -1.45 -11.47
C SER A 103 -4.10 -1.51 -11.81
N GLN A 104 -3.52 -0.44 -12.40
CA GLN A 104 -2.09 -0.35 -12.69
C GLN A 104 -1.25 -0.27 -11.40
N ILE A 105 -1.71 0.46 -10.38
CA ILE A 105 -1.08 0.47 -9.04
C ILE A 105 -1.04 -0.94 -8.46
N LEU A 106 -2.15 -1.69 -8.51
CA LEU A 106 -2.19 -3.09 -8.05
C LEU A 106 -1.29 -4.01 -8.89
N GLY A 107 -1.15 -3.71 -10.18
CA GLY A 107 -0.16 -4.36 -11.05
C GLY A 107 1.26 -4.17 -10.55
N GLN A 108 1.63 -2.94 -10.20
CA GLN A 108 2.93 -2.60 -9.64
C GLN A 108 3.18 -3.26 -8.27
N VAL A 109 2.17 -3.34 -7.42
CA VAL A 109 2.19 -4.12 -6.16
C VAL A 109 2.51 -5.59 -6.42
N LYS A 110 1.90 -6.18 -7.47
CA LYS A 110 2.17 -7.58 -7.86
C LYS A 110 3.62 -7.78 -8.31
N VAL A 111 4.18 -6.86 -9.11
CA VAL A 111 5.58 -6.89 -9.54
C VAL A 111 6.51 -6.87 -8.32
N LEU A 112 6.32 -5.94 -7.40
CA LEU A 112 7.13 -5.86 -6.18
C LEU A 112 7.03 -7.13 -5.33
N ASN A 113 5.83 -7.70 -5.17
CA ASN A 113 5.65 -8.97 -4.47
C ASN A 113 6.43 -10.12 -5.12
N GLN A 114 6.53 -10.15 -6.46
CA GLN A 114 7.32 -11.13 -7.18
C GLN A 114 8.81 -10.93 -6.94
N LEU A 115 9.32 -9.69 -7.06
CA LEU A 115 10.72 -9.34 -6.81
C LEU A 115 11.14 -9.67 -5.36
N MET A 116 10.26 -9.45 -4.40
CA MET A 116 10.53 -9.75 -2.98
C MET A 116 10.56 -11.25 -2.65
N ARG A 117 9.98 -12.11 -3.49
CA ARG A 117 9.93 -13.57 -3.26
C ARG A 117 11.12 -14.34 -3.82
N VAL A 118 11.85 -13.76 -4.78
CA VAL A 118 13.01 -14.43 -5.37
C VAL A 118 14.14 -14.57 -4.34
N LYS A 119 14.93 -15.64 -4.46
CA LYS A 119 16.02 -15.93 -3.53
C LYS A 119 17.19 -14.94 -3.71
N GLU A 120 17.55 -14.69 -4.97
CA GLU A 120 18.56 -13.70 -5.34
C GLU A 120 17.84 -12.43 -5.77
N LYS A 121 17.91 -11.40 -4.93
CA LYS A 121 17.21 -10.14 -5.16
C LYS A 121 18.08 -9.17 -5.94
N ASP A 122 17.50 -8.52 -6.92
CA ASP A 122 18.08 -7.36 -7.59
C ASP A 122 17.64 -6.10 -6.84
N ASP A 123 18.54 -5.56 -6.05
CA ASP A 123 18.27 -4.41 -5.17
C ASP A 123 17.93 -3.15 -5.96
N LEU A 124 18.57 -2.94 -7.11
CA LEU A 124 18.30 -1.81 -7.98
C LEU A 124 16.92 -1.91 -8.60
N GLU A 125 16.56 -3.09 -9.09
CA GLU A 125 15.25 -3.37 -9.68
C GLU A 125 14.12 -3.21 -8.63
N ILE A 126 14.32 -3.73 -7.42
CA ILE A 126 13.39 -3.56 -6.30
C ILE A 126 13.22 -2.08 -5.97
N SER A 127 14.33 -1.33 -5.83
CA SER A 127 14.28 0.08 -5.48
C SER A 127 13.57 0.90 -6.55
N LYS A 128 13.87 0.71 -7.84
CA LYS A 128 13.21 1.41 -8.95
C LYS A 128 11.71 1.13 -9.01
N ASN A 129 11.31 -0.14 -8.87
CA ASN A 129 9.89 -0.50 -8.85
C ASN A 129 9.17 0.07 -7.61
N TYR A 130 9.86 0.17 -6.48
CA TYR A 130 9.32 0.80 -5.28
C TYR A 130 9.10 2.30 -5.46
N GLN A 131 10.08 3.03 -6.00
CA GLN A 131 9.95 4.44 -6.31
C GLN A 131 8.85 4.69 -7.37
N THR A 132 8.71 3.77 -8.34
CA THR A 132 7.61 3.82 -9.32
C THR A 132 6.26 3.74 -8.62
N LEU A 133 6.08 2.77 -7.70
CA LEU A 133 4.84 2.63 -6.93
C LEU A 133 4.56 3.90 -6.10
N LEU A 134 5.56 4.45 -5.42
CA LEU A 134 5.40 5.67 -4.63
C LEU A 134 5.00 6.86 -5.49
N CYS A 135 5.60 7.02 -6.67
CA CYS A 135 5.25 8.08 -7.63
C CYS A 135 3.80 7.93 -8.13
N MET A 136 3.37 6.70 -8.45
CA MET A 136 1.97 6.43 -8.86
C MET A 136 0.97 6.77 -7.75
N LEU A 137 1.29 6.40 -6.51
CA LEU A 137 0.44 6.67 -5.34
C LEU A 137 0.35 8.18 -5.04
N ASP A 138 1.48 8.89 -5.12
CA ASP A 138 1.53 10.34 -4.94
C ASP A 138 0.72 11.07 -6.01
N THR A 139 0.82 10.65 -7.28
CA THR A 139 0.03 11.18 -8.40
C THR A 139 -1.49 11.06 -8.14
N MET A 140 -1.92 9.97 -7.49
CA MET A 140 -3.32 9.77 -7.09
C MET A 140 -3.67 10.41 -5.74
N GLY A 141 -2.72 11.07 -5.09
CA GLY A 141 -2.87 11.73 -3.79
C GLY A 141 -3.00 10.78 -2.60
N PHE A 142 -2.53 9.53 -2.72
CA PHE A 142 -2.43 8.62 -1.58
C PHE A 142 -1.20 8.95 -0.75
N VAL A 143 -1.35 8.92 0.58
CA VAL A 143 -0.27 9.25 1.51
C VAL A 143 0.15 8.00 2.27
N TYR A 144 1.41 7.62 2.09
CA TYR A 144 2.04 6.51 2.81
C TYR A 144 3.37 7.00 3.40
N ASN A 145 3.50 6.89 4.70
CA ASN A 145 4.69 7.30 5.43
C ASN A 145 5.31 6.07 6.11
N PRO A 146 6.08 5.25 5.38
CA PRO A 146 6.75 4.11 5.99
C PRO A 146 7.69 4.57 7.09
N LYS A 147 7.72 3.81 8.17
CA LYS A 147 8.58 4.11 9.31
C LYS A 147 10.04 4.17 8.87
N GLN A 148 10.72 5.27 9.24
CA GLN A 148 12.16 5.37 9.12
C GLN A 148 12.80 4.71 10.34
N LEU A 149 13.71 3.78 10.11
CA LEU A 149 14.39 3.03 11.16
C LEU A 149 15.64 3.76 11.60
N SER A 150 15.90 3.80 12.90
CA SER A 150 17.17 4.18 13.45
C SER A 150 18.22 3.06 13.28
N ASP A 151 19.51 3.41 13.37
CA ASP A 151 20.59 2.41 13.30
C ASP A 151 20.43 1.31 14.37
N SER A 152 19.93 1.67 15.56
CA SER A 152 19.65 0.70 16.63
C SER A 152 18.50 -0.26 16.28
N GLU A 153 17.50 0.20 15.55
CA GLU A 153 16.38 -0.64 15.10
C GLU A 153 16.79 -1.57 13.95
N ILE A 154 17.66 -1.08 13.07
CA ILE A 154 18.28 -1.92 12.01
C ILE A 154 19.14 -3.00 12.66
N ALA A 155 20.00 -2.66 13.63
CA ALA A 155 20.81 -3.63 14.35
C ALA A 155 19.97 -4.69 15.09
N LEU A 156 18.86 -4.27 15.72
CA LEU A 156 17.92 -5.17 16.39
C LEU A 156 17.30 -6.17 15.39
N TYR A 157 16.89 -5.69 14.21
CA TYR A 157 16.33 -6.54 13.18
C TYR A 157 17.36 -7.54 12.63
N GLN A 158 18.60 -7.09 12.40
CA GLN A 158 19.70 -7.94 11.94
C GLN A 158 20.04 -9.01 12.99
N GLN A 159 20.01 -8.67 14.29
CA GLN A 159 20.20 -9.63 15.38
C GLN A 159 19.09 -10.69 15.37
N TRP A 160 17.83 -10.26 15.25
CA TRP A 160 16.70 -11.18 15.12
C TRP A 160 16.86 -12.16 13.97
N GLN A 161 17.27 -11.68 12.79
CA GLN A 161 17.53 -12.56 11.64
C GLN A 161 18.65 -13.55 11.91
N LYS A 162 19.72 -13.13 12.58
CA LYS A 162 20.86 -13.99 12.97
C LYS A 162 20.41 -15.11 13.91
N GLU A 163 19.67 -14.78 14.99
CA GLU A 163 19.19 -15.75 15.94
C GLU A 163 18.20 -16.75 15.29
N LYS A 164 17.31 -16.25 14.45
CA LYS A 164 16.40 -17.09 13.64
C LYS A 164 17.15 -18.06 12.73
N SER A 165 18.20 -17.60 12.06
CA SER A 165 19.02 -18.44 11.17
C SER A 165 19.84 -19.47 11.93
N ALA A 166 20.28 -19.11 13.14
CA ALA A 166 20.97 -20.02 14.08
C ALA A 166 20.02 -21.02 14.77
N LYS A 167 18.68 -20.93 14.51
CA LYS A 167 17.64 -21.74 15.13
C LYS A 167 17.54 -21.55 16.66
N ASN A 168 18.01 -20.41 17.17
CA ASN A 168 17.83 -20.02 18.56
C ASN A 168 16.45 -19.37 18.72
N PHE A 169 15.43 -20.21 18.74
CA PHE A 169 14.03 -19.77 18.68
C PHE A 169 13.61 -18.95 19.90
N GLU A 170 14.09 -19.29 21.10
CA GLU A 170 13.75 -18.56 22.32
C GLU A 170 14.20 -17.09 22.23
N GLN A 171 15.45 -16.85 21.88
CA GLN A 171 15.98 -15.51 21.71
C GLN A 171 15.36 -14.79 20.51
N ALA A 172 15.12 -15.52 19.42
CA ALA A 172 14.47 -14.95 18.24
C ALA A 172 13.03 -14.48 18.52
N ASP A 173 12.29 -15.21 19.38
CA ASP A 173 10.90 -14.82 19.73
C ASP A 173 10.89 -13.56 20.63
N LEU A 174 11.84 -13.42 21.56
CA LEU A 174 11.98 -12.20 22.37
C LEU A 174 12.26 -10.98 21.50
N LEU A 175 13.24 -11.10 20.59
CA LEU A 175 13.58 -10.02 19.66
C LEU A 175 12.43 -9.69 18.70
N ARG A 176 11.66 -10.70 18.27
CA ARG A 176 10.47 -10.51 17.45
C ARG A 176 9.40 -9.71 18.19
N GLN A 177 9.14 -10.02 19.44
CA GLN A 177 8.19 -9.25 20.26
C GLN A 177 8.62 -7.80 20.40
N GLU A 178 9.91 -7.55 20.63
CA GLU A 178 10.42 -6.19 20.70
C GLU A 178 10.25 -5.44 19.37
N LEU A 179 10.55 -6.08 18.23
CA LEU A 179 10.35 -5.51 16.89
C LEU A 179 8.87 -5.22 16.61
N GLN A 180 7.96 -6.11 17.04
CA GLN A 180 6.51 -5.89 16.92
C GLN A 180 6.05 -4.71 17.79
N ASN A 181 6.51 -4.61 19.03
CA ASN A 181 6.19 -3.50 19.93
C ASN A 181 6.68 -2.15 19.37
N LYS A 182 7.77 -2.17 18.61
CA LYS A 182 8.30 -1.00 17.90
C LYS A 182 7.58 -0.74 16.54
N GLY A 183 6.66 -1.59 16.12
CA GLY A 183 5.94 -1.48 14.85
C GLY A 183 6.81 -1.71 13.60
N ILE A 184 7.89 -2.49 13.73
CA ILE A 184 8.83 -2.82 12.64
C ILE A 184 8.36 -4.08 11.89
N LEU A 185 7.83 -5.07 12.62
CA LEU A 185 7.25 -6.31 12.10
C LEU A 185 5.73 -6.30 12.16
#